data_b5b7c587f74776d65098d1a6d6a99ce5
#
_entry.id   b5b7c587f74776d65098d1a6d6a99ce5
#
_cell.length_a   1.000
_cell.length_b   1.000
_cell.length_c   1.000
_cell.angle_alpha   90.00
_cell.angle_beta   90.00
_cell.angle_gamma   90.00
#
_symmetry.space_group_name_H-M   'P 1'
#
loop_
_entity.id
_entity.type
_entity.pdbx_description
1 polymer ?
#
loop_
_entity_poly.entity_id
_entity_poly.type
_entity_poly.pdbx_seq_one_letter_code
_entity_poly.pdbx_strand_id
1 'polypeptide(L)'
;TGHFVTTRMDVHANGETAGTHRFRILKYAPAGTPAKKKAPALRPRPVVNRDNQGFWDGVREHRLLIQRCTSCETLRFPWLPGCNACASQDWDTVEASGSGTVFSYVVMHHPPFPAFDPPYAVALVELAEGVRMISNITGVPYDKVRIGMPVRLEFLRVDDGLELPVFRGSEG
;
A
#
# COMPACT_ATOMS: atom_id res chain seq x y z
N THR A 1 12.46 -24.57 -23.22
CA THR A 1 13.89 -24.79 -22.85
C THR A 1 14.21 -24.00 -21.59
N GLY A 2 14.78 -24.64 -20.60
CA GLY A 2 15.20 -24.01 -19.35
C GLY A 2 16.68 -24.25 -19.08
N HIS A 3 17.30 -23.37 -18.33
CA HIS A 3 18.68 -23.57 -17.87
C HIS A 3 18.77 -23.40 -16.36
N PHE A 4 19.64 -24.18 -15.74
CA PHE A 4 19.98 -23.95 -14.35
C PHE A 4 21.10 -22.92 -14.26
N VAL A 5 20.89 -21.92 -13.42
CA VAL A 5 21.93 -20.95 -13.03
C VAL A 5 22.31 -21.24 -11.59
N THR A 6 23.59 -21.44 -11.33
CA THR A 6 24.10 -21.57 -9.97
C THR A 6 24.75 -20.25 -9.58
N THR A 7 24.23 -19.63 -8.54
CA THR A 7 24.74 -18.39 -7.97
C THR A 7 25.39 -18.70 -6.61
N ARG A 8 26.55 -18.15 -6.36
CA ARG A 8 27.21 -18.12 -5.07
C ARG A 8 27.06 -16.72 -4.48
N MET A 9 26.67 -16.63 -3.23
CA MET A 9 26.62 -15.41 -2.45
C MET A 9 27.46 -15.57 -1.20
N ASP A 10 28.47 -14.75 -1.05
CA ASP A 10 29.28 -14.68 0.15
C ASP A 10 28.78 -13.52 1.01
N VAL A 11 28.46 -13.81 2.26
CA VAL A 11 28.02 -12.82 3.26
C VAL A 11 29.23 -12.44 4.10
N HIS A 12 29.50 -11.15 4.20
CA HIS A 12 30.60 -10.61 4.97
C HIS A 12 30.10 -9.86 6.20
N ALA A 13 30.76 -10.04 7.32
CA ALA A 13 30.56 -9.26 8.54
C ALA A 13 31.94 -8.84 9.08
N ASN A 14 32.10 -7.57 9.41
CA ASN A 14 33.36 -6.99 9.93
C ASN A 14 34.60 -7.26 9.05
N GLY A 15 34.42 -7.34 7.73
CA GLY A 15 35.50 -7.61 6.77
C GLY A 15 35.82 -9.10 6.58
N GLU A 16 35.18 -9.99 7.29
CA GLU A 16 35.36 -11.45 7.17
C GLU A 16 34.14 -12.12 6.54
N THR A 17 34.36 -13.24 5.85
CA THR A 17 33.24 -14.02 5.29
C THR A 17 32.53 -14.76 6.41
N ALA A 18 31.31 -14.32 6.73
CA ALA A 18 30.46 -14.92 7.76
C ALA A 18 29.71 -16.16 7.26
N GLY A 19 29.53 -16.30 5.95
CA GLY A 19 28.89 -17.47 5.35
C GLY A 19 28.85 -17.42 3.83
N THR A 20 28.63 -18.59 3.23
CA THR A 20 28.48 -18.74 1.78
C THR A 20 27.21 -19.52 1.48
N HIS A 21 26.36 -18.98 0.60
CA HIS A 21 25.18 -19.64 0.08
C HIS A 21 25.35 -19.97 -1.39
N ARG A 22 24.89 -21.17 -1.78
CA ARG A 22 24.76 -21.54 -3.20
C ARG A 22 23.30 -21.76 -3.52
N PHE A 23 22.83 -21.05 -4.56
CA PHE A 23 21.48 -21.20 -5.09
C PHE A 23 21.55 -21.82 -6.47
N ARG A 24 20.67 -22.77 -6.72
CA ARG A 24 20.44 -23.25 -8.07
C ARG A 24 19.04 -22.81 -8.49
N ILE A 25 18.97 -21.92 -9.46
CA ILE A 25 17.74 -21.34 -9.97
C ILE A 25 17.46 -21.90 -11.35
N LEU A 26 16.24 -22.38 -11.58
CA LEU A 26 15.80 -22.75 -12.92
C LEU A 26 15.27 -21.49 -13.61
N LYS A 27 15.99 -21.03 -14.62
CA LYS A 27 15.50 -19.99 -15.54
C LYS A 27 14.89 -20.71 -16.74
N TYR A 28 13.58 -20.52 -16.95
CA TYR A 28 12.87 -21.11 -18.09
C TYR A 28 12.02 -20.03 -18.78
N ALA A 29 11.89 -20.17 -20.09
CA ALA A 29 10.88 -19.45 -20.82
C ALA A 29 9.59 -20.27 -20.72
N PRO A 30 8.49 -19.74 -20.17
CA PRO A 30 7.22 -20.44 -20.23
C PRO A 30 6.87 -20.70 -21.68
N ALA A 31 6.40 -21.91 -21.97
CA ALA A 31 5.90 -22.24 -23.31
C ALA A 31 4.84 -21.19 -23.66
N GLY A 32 5.07 -20.48 -24.76
CA GLY A 32 4.21 -19.39 -25.19
C GLY A 32 2.82 -19.87 -25.56
N THR A 33 1.95 -20.00 -24.56
CA THR A 33 0.53 -20.03 -24.82
C THR A 33 0.14 -18.57 -25.11
N PRO A 34 -0.39 -18.23 -26.28
CA PRO A 34 -0.85 -16.87 -26.52
C PRO A 34 -1.89 -16.55 -25.45
N ALA A 35 -1.56 -15.56 -24.64
CA ALA A 35 -2.48 -15.10 -23.59
C ALA A 35 -3.75 -14.62 -24.31
N LYS A 36 -4.83 -15.38 -24.21
CA LYS A 36 -6.16 -14.87 -24.53
C LYS A 36 -6.27 -13.58 -23.71
N LYS A 37 -6.51 -12.44 -24.37
CA LYS A 37 -6.86 -11.19 -23.70
C LYS A 37 -8.07 -11.48 -22.81
N LYS A 38 -7.83 -11.73 -21.52
CA LYS A 38 -8.90 -11.80 -20.54
C LYS A 38 -9.49 -10.40 -20.44
N ALA A 39 -10.82 -10.34 -20.32
CA ALA A 39 -11.49 -9.11 -19.91
C ALA A 39 -10.77 -8.54 -18.67
N PRO A 40 -10.66 -7.19 -18.53
CA PRO A 40 -10.03 -6.59 -17.37
C PRO A 40 -10.67 -7.15 -16.11
N ALA A 41 -9.86 -7.73 -15.24
CA ALA A 41 -10.36 -8.24 -13.97
C ALA A 41 -10.70 -7.06 -13.06
N LEU A 42 -11.85 -7.12 -12.42
CA LEU A 42 -12.21 -6.12 -11.39
C LEU A 42 -11.24 -6.21 -10.20
N ARG A 43 -10.96 -5.09 -9.57
CA ARG A 43 -10.18 -5.07 -8.34
C ARG A 43 -10.91 -5.81 -7.22
N PRO A 44 -10.19 -6.52 -6.33
CA PRO A 44 -10.79 -7.14 -5.15
C PRO A 44 -11.58 -6.10 -4.35
N ARG A 45 -12.74 -6.50 -3.85
CA ARG A 45 -13.58 -5.65 -3.01
C ARG A 45 -13.11 -5.71 -1.56
N PRO A 46 -13.14 -4.60 -0.82
CA PRO A 46 -12.88 -4.61 0.60
C PRO A 46 -13.94 -5.45 1.33
N VAL A 47 -13.51 -6.18 2.35
CA VAL A 47 -14.44 -6.83 3.27
C VAL A 47 -14.83 -5.78 4.31
N VAL A 48 -16.06 -5.28 4.19
CA VAL A 48 -16.62 -4.32 5.14
C VAL A 48 -17.24 -5.08 6.30
N ASN A 49 -16.85 -4.72 7.52
CA ASN A 49 -17.39 -5.28 8.77
C ASN A 49 -17.62 -4.16 9.79
N ARG A 50 -18.12 -4.51 10.96
CA ARG A 50 -18.43 -3.57 12.04
C ARG A 50 -17.23 -2.66 12.42
N ASP A 51 -16.02 -3.19 12.38
CA ASP A 51 -14.83 -2.46 12.85
C ASP A 51 -14.28 -1.47 11.84
N ASN A 52 -14.59 -1.63 10.54
CA ASN A 52 -14.12 -0.75 9.47
C ASN A 52 -15.23 -0.07 8.67
N GLN A 53 -16.50 -0.30 9.00
CA GLN A 53 -17.62 0.26 8.27
C GLN A 53 -17.58 1.78 8.22
N GLY A 54 -17.32 2.45 9.34
CA GLY A 54 -17.26 3.92 9.39
C GLY A 54 -16.17 4.51 8.52
N PHE A 55 -15.04 3.83 8.33
CA PHE A 55 -14.03 4.22 7.36
C PHE A 55 -14.59 4.20 5.92
N TRP A 56 -15.25 3.10 5.53
CA TRP A 56 -15.82 2.96 4.19
C TRP A 56 -17.03 3.86 3.95
N ASP A 57 -17.79 4.17 5.01
CA ASP A 57 -18.87 5.17 4.95
C ASP A 57 -18.29 6.55 4.65
N GLY A 58 -17.22 6.94 5.33
CA GLY A 58 -16.48 8.17 5.05
C GLY A 58 -15.94 8.22 3.62
N VAL A 59 -15.35 7.12 3.12
CA VAL A 59 -14.85 7.05 1.73
C VAL A 59 -15.97 7.32 0.71
N ARG A 60 -17.17 6.78 0.94
CA ARG A 60 -18.34 7.05 0.06
C ARG A 60 -18.81 8.51 0.08
N GLU A 61 -18.50 9.21 1.17
CA GLU A 61 -18.77 10.66 1.33
C GLU A 61 -17.56 11.53 0.92
N HIS A 62 -16.51 10.94 0.37
CA HIS A 62 -15.23 11.60 0.05
C HIS A 62 -14.57 12.24 1.29
N ARG A 63 -14.67 11.56 2.42
CA ARG A 63 -14.06 11.96 3.70
C ARG A 63 -13.12 10.86 4.19
N LEU A 64 -11.89 11.19 4.47
CA LEU A 64 -10.96 10.26 5.11
C LEU A 64 -11.08 10.41 6.64
N LEU A 65 -11.77 9.47 7.27
CA LEU A 65 -12.02 9.50 8.71
C LEU A 65 -10.95 8.71 9.47
N ILE A 66 -10.34 9.35 10.45
CA ILE A 66 -9.38 8.77 11.40
C ILE A 66 -10.13 8.45 12.69
N GLN A 67 -9.93 7.27 13.24
CA GLN A 67 -10.52 6.88 14.52
C GLN A 67 -9.79 7.59 15.68
N ARG A 68 -10.55 8.19 16.61
CA ARG A 68 -10.01 8.83 17.82
C ARG A 68 -10.64 8.18 19.06
N CYS A 69 -9.80 7.79 20.01
CA CYS A 69 -10.27 7.32 21.31
C CYS A 69 -10.88 8.48 22.10
N THR A 70 -12.12 8.35 22.59
CA THR A 70 -12.76 9.40 23.40
C THR A 70 -12.23 9.51 24.83
N SER A 71 -11.51 8.47 25.31
CA SER A 71 -10.95 8.44 26.66
C SER A 71 -9.55 9.05 26.78
N CYS A 72 -8.70 8.92 25.73
CA CYS A 72 -7.31 9.42 25.78
C CYS A 72 -6.88 10.16 24.51
N GLU A 73 -7.82 10.45 23.62
CA GLU A 73 -7.64 11.24 22.39
C GLU A 73 -6.64 10.66 21.37
N THR A 74 -6.13 9.45 21.60
CA THR A 74 -5.20 8.78 20.68
C THR A 74 -5.86 8.56 19.33
N LEU A 75 -5.25 9.09 18.27
CA LEU A 75 -5.65 8.84 16.89
C LEU A 75 -5.13 7.48 16.43
N ARG A 76 -5.93 6.76 15.63
CA ARG A 76 -5.63 5.40 15.18
C ARG A 76 -5.95 5.22 13.70
N PHE A 77 -5.01 4.65 12.99
CA PHE A 77 -5.19 4.15 11.64
C PHE A 77 -4.26 2.95 11.42
N PRO A 78 -4.69 1.81 10.85
CA PRO A 78 -6.08 1.48 10.51
C PRO A 78 -7.00 1.43 11.74
N TRP A 79 -8.32 1.43 11.50
CA TRP A 79 -9.31 1.33 12.56
C TRP A 79 -9.19 0.03 13.35
N LEU A 80 -9.32 0.11 14.66
CA LEU A 80 -9.18 -1.01 15.60
C LEU A 80 -10.38 -1.09 16.54
N PRO A 81 -10.79 -2.28 17.00
CA PRO A 81 -11.91 -2.47 17.94
C PRO A 81 -11.71 -1.73 19.27
N GLY A 82 -10.47 -1.60 19.74
CA GLY A 82 -10.13 -0.95 20.99
C GLY A 82 -8.90 -0.09 20.89
N CYS A 83 -8.72 0.81 21.85
CA CYS A 83 -7.58 1.70 21.93
C CYS A 83 -6.32 0.94 22.35
N ASN A 84 -5.27 1.02 21.55
CA ASN A 84 -3.97 0.41 21.85
C ASN A 84 -3.17 1.16 22.93
N ALA A 85 -3.60 2.38 23.31
CA ALA A 85 -2.95 3.17 24.37
C ALA A 85 -3.61 2.97 25.73
N CYS A 86 -4.96 2.92 25.82
CA CYS A 86 -5.67 2.87 27.10
C CYS A 86 -6.71 1.74 27.19
N ALA A 87 -6.81 0.86 26.19
CA ALA A 87 -7.74 -0.26 26.09
C ALA A 87 -9.24 0.10 26.06
N SER A 88 -9.62 1.39 26.03
CA SER A 88 -11.01 1.81 25.86
C SER A 88 -11.56 1.34 24.51
N GLN A 89 -12.84 1.00 24.47
CA GLN A 89 -13.58 0.66 23.24
C GLN A 89 -14.37 1.83 22.67
N ASP A 90 -14.43 2.95 23.41
CA ASP A 90 -15.17 4.13 23.00
C ASP A 90 -14.31 4.99 22.05
N TRP A 91 -14.93 5.41 20.97
CA TRP A 91 -14.26 6.19 19.93
C TRP A 91 -15.25 7.09 19.18
N ASP A 92 -14.69 8.12 18.60
CA ASP A 92 -15.30 8.98 17.58
C ASP A 92 -14.36 9.11 16.37
N THR A 93 -14.63 10.03 15.47
CA THR A 93 -13.84 10.24 14.25
C THR A 93 -13.38 11.68 14.11
N VAL A 94 -12.20 11.84 13.53
CA VAL A 94 -11.65 13.10 13.06
C VAL A 94 -11.47 12.99 11.56
N GLU A 95 -11.89 13.99 10.80
CA GLU A 95 -11.64 14.05 9.37
C GLU A 95 -10.21 14.50 9.11
N ALA A 96 -9.49 13.74 8.29
CA ALA A 96 -8.15 14.07 7.88
C ALA A 96 -8.15 15.29 6.95
N SER A 97 -7.16 16.16 7.10
CA SER A 97 -6.94 17.32 6.22
C SER A 97 -6.63 16.95 4.77
N GLY A 98 -6.29 15.68 4.56
CA GLY A 98 -5.85 15.13 3.28
C GLY A 98 -4.40 15.47 2.92
N SER A 99 -3.66 16.14 3.78
CA SER A 99 -2.24 16.41 3.60
C SER A 99 -1.40 15.31 4.21
N GLY A 100 -0.30 14.94 3.56
CA GLY A 100 0.63 13.96 4.09
C GLY A 100 1.97 13.97 3.37
N THR A 101 2.85 13.10 3.81
CA THR A 101 4.16 12.86 3.19
C THR A 101 4.40 11.36 3.01
N VAL A 102 5.11 10.99 1.96
CA VAL A 102 5.54 9.59 1.76
C VAL A 102 6.55 9.24 2.85
N PHE A 103 6.15 8.41 3.82
CA PHE A 103 7.03 7.91 4.86
C PHE A 103 7.93 6.77 4.36
N SER A 104 7.35 5.87 3.59
CA SER A 104 8.04 4.75 2.94
C SER A 104 7.24 4.30 1.73
N TYR A 105 7.87 3.58 0.79
CA TYR A 105 7.14 3.04 -0.36
C TYR A 105 7.83 1.80 -0.94
N VAL A 106 7.07 1.06 -1.73
CA VAL A 106 7.54 -0.03 -2.58
C VAL A 106 6.99 0.15 -3.99
N VAL A 107 7.71 -0.37 -4.97
CA VAL A 107 7.25 -0.45 -6.36
C VAL A 107 6.90 -1.89 -6.67
N MET A 108 5.64 -2.11 -7.03
CA MET A 108 5.13 -3.43 -7.39
C MET A 108 5.41 -3.72 -8.86
N HIS A 109 6.32 -4.65 -9.12
CA HIS A 109 6.63 -5.14 -10.47
C HIS A 109 6.02 -6.52 -10.73
N HIS A 110 6.07 -7.42 -9.75
CA HIS A 110 5.65 -8.82 -9.83
C HIS A 110 5.10 -9.32 -8.49
N PRO A 111 4.24 -10.37 -8.53
CA PRO A 111 3.59 -10.94 -9.72
C PRO A 111 2.55 -10.00 -10.32
N PRO A 112 2.32 -10.05 -11.65
CA PRO A 112 1.25 -9.27 -12.27
C PRO A 112 -0.11 -9.79 -11.78
N PHE A 113 -0.85 -8.96 -11.08
CA PHE A 113 -2.24 -9.24 -10.71
C PHE A 113 -3.15 -8.71 -11.81
N PRO A 114 -4.09 -9.50 -12.33
CA PRO A 114 -4.88 -9.12 -13.51
C PRO A 114 -5.67 -7.82 -13.38
N ALA A 115 -5.94 -7.40 -12.14
CA ALA A 115 -6.69 -6.17 -11.83
C ALA A 115 -5.81 -4.93 -11.63
N PHE A 116 -4.49 -5.07 -11.75
CA PHE A 116 -3.52 -3.99 -11.56
C PHE A 116 -2.59 -3.92 -12.75
N ASP A 117 -2.14 -2.72 -13.07
CA ASP A 117 -1.23 -2.45 -14.18
C ASP A 117 0.16 -2.08 -13.62
N PRO A 118 1.03 -3.09 -13.40
CA PRO A 118 2.38 -2.83 -12.91
C PRO A 118 3.29 -2.24 -14.02
N PRO A 119 4.32 -1.44 -13.65
CA PRO A 119 4.70 -1.13 -12.28
C PRO A 119 3.90 0.04 -11.66
N TYR A 120 3.61 -0.05 -10.36
CA TYR A 120 2.94 1.02 -9.61
C TYR A 120 3.50 1.14 -8.19
N ALA A 121 3.42 2.34 -7.62
CA ALA A 121 3.89 2.59 -6.25
C ALA A 121 2.78 2.37 -5.22
N VAL A 122 3.14 1.70 -4.13
CA VAL A 122 2.36 1.60 -2.89
C VAL A 122 3.18 2.26 -1.79
N ALA A 123 2.62 3.25 -1.13
CA ALA A 123 3.29 4.00 -0.09
C ALA A 123 2.63 3.87 1.27
N LEU A 124 3.43 3.95 2.31
CA LEU A 124 3.00 4.29 3.64
C LEU A 124 3.07 5.81 3.74
N VAL A 125 1.91 6.45 3.80
CA VAL A 125 1.78 7.91 3.88
C VAL A 125 1.59 8.30 5.34
N GLU A 126 2.42 9.21 5.83
CA GLU A 126 2.22 9.87 7.12
C GLU A 126 1.32 11.08 6.91
N LEU A 127 0.14 11.05 7.52
CA LEU A 127 -0.83 12.15 7.46
C LEU A 127 -0.41 13.30 8.39
N ALA A 128 -0.88 14.51 8.10
CA ALA A 128 -0.62 15.69 8.94
C ALA A 128 -1.10 15.48 10.39
N GLU A 129 -2.07 14.60 10.61
CA GLU A 129 -2.62 14.22 11.91
C GLU A 129 -1.74 13.22 12.68
N GLY A 130 -0.59 12.80 12.11
CA GLY A 130 0.38 11.93 12.78
C GLY A 130 0.09 10.43 12.70
N VAL A 131 -0.96 10.01 12.01
CA VAL A 131 -1.22 8.59 11.72
C VAL A 131 -0.70 8.21 10.34
N ARG A 132 -0.53 6.91 10.09
CA ARG A 132 -0.02 6.40 8.82
C ARG A 132 -1.01 5.51 8.11
N MET A 133 -1.09 5.68 6.79
CA MET A 133 -1.97 4.92 5.91
C MET A 133 -1.22 4.31 4.74
N ILE A 134 -1.51 3.06 4.42
CA ILE A 134 -1.02 2.42 3.18
C ILE A 134 -1.97 2.78 2.03
N SER A 135 -1.43 3.33 0.95
CA SER A 135 -2.21 3.67 -0.23
C SER A 135 -1.36 3.72 -1.50
N ASN A 136 -1.99 3.90 -2.64
CA ASN A 136 -1.29 4.15 -3.90
C ASN A 136 -0.92 5.63 -4.06
N ILE A 137 0.20 5.87 -4.73
CA ILE A 137 0.60 7.20 -5.18
C ILE A 137 0.18 7.37 -6.64
N THR A 138 -0.48 8.49 -6.91
CA THR A 138 -0.95 8.93 -8.24
C THR A 138 -0.30 10.26 -8.61
N GLY A 139 -0.51 10.70 -9.85
CA GLY A 139 -0.06 12.04 -10.32
C GLY A 139 1.42 12.15 -10.65
N VAL A 140 2.24 11.18 -10.24
CA VAL A 140 3.67 11.10 -10.58
C VAL A 140 4.01 9.69 -11.04
N PRO A 141 4.98 9.50 -11.94
CA PRO A 141 5.49 8.19 -12.30
C PRO A 141 6.04 7.44 -11.07
N TYR A 142 5.91 6.11 -11.07
CA TYR A 142 6.34 5.28 -9.93
C TYR A 142 7.83 5.44 -9.57
N ASP A 143 8.69 5.71 -10.58
CA ASP A 143 10.14 5.92 -10.43
C ASP A 143 10.51 7.33 -9.94
N LYS A 144 9.54 8.22 -9.80
CA LYS A 144 9.69 9.56 -9.23
C LYS A 144 9.20 9.66 -7.80
N VAL A 145 8.54 8.60 -7.28
CA VAL A 145 8.14 8.56 -5.88
C VAL A 145 9.39 8.50 -4.98
N ARG A 146 9.40 9.29 -3.93
CA ARG A 146 10.51 9.34 -2.96
C ARG A 146 10.02 9.58 -1.54
N ILE A 147 10.79 9.11 -0.57
CA ILE A 147 10.54 9.40 0.86
C ILE A 147 10.59 10.91 1.09
N GLY A 148 9.66 11.43 1.89
CA GLY A 148 9.52 12.88 2.16
C GLY A 148 8.74 13.64 1.09
N MET A 149 8.30 12.99 -0.01
CA MET A 149 7.48 13.64 -1.03
C MET A 149 6.15 14.10 -0.41
N PRO A 150 5.76 15.39 -0.54
CA PRO A 150 4.45 15.84 -0.14
C PRO A 150 3.37 15.25 -1.05
N VAL A 151 2.25 14.87 -0.44
CA VAL A 151 1.13 14.24 -1.14
C VAL A 151 -0.21 14.81 -0.65
N ARG A 152 -1.23 14.71 -1.51
CA ARG A 152 -2.60 15.13 -1.24
C ARG A 152 -3.57 13.98 -1.48
N LEU A 153 -4.51 13.84 -0.56
CA LEU A 153 -5.60 12.87 -0.67
C LEU A 153 -6.46 13.15 -1.91
N GLU A 154 -6.78 12.09 -2.63
CA GLU A 154 -7.78 12.03 -3.68
C GLU A 154 -8.64 10.79 -3.51
N PHE A 155 -9.87 10.83 -4.03
CA PHE A 155 -10.72 9.65 -4.12
C PHE A 155 -10.74 9.17 -5.57
N LEU A 156 -10.11 8.03 -5.80
CA LEU A 156 -9.98 7.44 -7.13
C LEU A 156 -11.13 6.47 -7.37
N ARG A 157 -11.99 6.81 -8.32
CA ARG A 157 -12.99 5.87 -8.83
C ARG A 157 -12.30 4.81 -9.68
N VAL A 158 -12.24 3.59 -9.16
CA VAL A 158 -11.62 2.44 -9.82
C VAL A 158 -12.58 1.82 -10.83
N ASP A 159 -13.84 1.71 -10.46
CA ASP A 159 -14.97 1.23 -11.28
C ASP A 159 -16.30 1.72 -10.67
N ASP A 160 -17.43 1.27 -11.24
CA ASP A 160 -18.77 1.74 -10.82
C ASP A 160 -19.13 1.40 -9.36
N GLY A 161 -18.43 0.50 -8.71
CA GLY A 161 -18.72 0.06 -7.34
C GLY A 161 -17.55 0.19 -6.38
N LEU A 162 -16.43 0.83 -6.78
CA LEU A 162 -15.26 0.96 -5.93
C LEU A 162 -14.57 2.31 -6.11
N GLU A 163 -14.55 3.08 -5.05
CA GLU A 163 -13.68 4.22 -4.85
C GLU A 163 -12.65 3.93 -3.76
N LEU A 164 -11.44 4.45 -3.94
CA LEU A 164 -10.35 4.27 -2.99
C LEU A 164 -9.70 5.62 -2.66
N PRO A 165 -9.39 5.88 -1.38
CA PRO A 165 -8.56 7.00 -1.01
C PRO A 165 -7.12 6.71 -1.46
N VAL A 166 -6.60 7.57 -2.32
CA VAL A 166 -5.23 7.53 -2.84
C VAL A 166 -4.56 8.87 -2.63
N PHE A 167 -3.26 8.94 -2.86
CA PHE A 167 -2.53 10.19 -2.65
C PHE A 167 -1.84 10.64 -3.94
N ARG A 168 -2.14 11.87 -4.34
CA ARG A 168 -1.47 12.52 -5.46
C ARG A 168 -0.15 13.12 -5.00
N GLY A 169 0.95 12.69 -5.63
CA GLY A 169 2.26 13.33 -5.48
C GLY A 169 2.33 14.65 -6.24
N SER A 170 3.11 15.60 -5.72
CA SER A 170 3.51 16.80 -6.44
C SER A 170 4.96 16.65 -6.90
N GLU A 171 5.22 16.87 -8.18
CA GLU A 171 6.59 17.14 -8.63
C GLU A 171 7.02 18.48 -8.01
N GLY A 172 8.01 18.43 -7.13
CA GLY A 172 8.61 19.59 -6.52
C GLY A 172 9.69 20.21 -7.42
#